data_cd8396d17158339571c7a457d043785d
#
_entry.id   cd8396d17158339571c7a457d043785d
#
_cell.length_a   1.000
_cell.length_b   1.000
_cell.length_c   1.000
_cell.angle_alpha   90.00
_cell.angle_beta   90.00
_cell.angle_gamma   90.00
#
_symmetry.space_group_name_H-M   'P 1'
#
loop_
_entity.id
_entity.type
_entity.pdbx_description
1 polymer ?
#
loop_
_entity_poly.entity_id
_entity_poly.type
_entity_poly.pdbx_seq_one_letter_code
_entity_poly.pdbx_strand_id
1 'polypeptide(L)'
;RRQDLQRSGVAFGAGGSNAEPAKVSTDISLVAINPNDPDAEAYAFGELIVRGVSAALAQYLKERPMFQQVCPTQELFVMPVFNLQRYAPGEGFKQWHCDWTISDEATEPMHRVLAWILYCDSVPEAGTEFHWQQHHEAAKRGKLVIFPASPSHVHRSRVNHSLSKTIATGWINAGSAKDFLKRLART
;
A
#
# COMPACT_ATOMS: atom_id res chain seq x y z
N ARG A 1 -5.48 -24.07 -2.71
CA ARG A 1 -5.95 -22.89 -1.99
C ARG A 1 -5.16 -21.62 -2.35
N ARG A 2 -5.03 -21.20 -3.57
CA ARG A 2 -4.54 -19.86 -3.93
C ARG A 2 -4.64 -19.68 -5.43
N GLN A 3 -5.88 -19.66 -5.91
CA GLN A 3 -6.21 -19.29 -7.29
C GLN A 3 -6.01 -17.79 -7.54
N ASP A 4 -5.76 -17.00 -6.46
CA ASP A 4 -5.71 -15.54 -6.49
C ASP A 4 -4.30 -14.94 -6.48
N LEU A 5 -3.25 -15.78 -6.49
CA LEU A 5 -1.87 -15.30 -6.64
C LEU A 5 -1.64 -14.81 -8.07
N GLN A 6 -1.51 -13.51 -8.23
CA GLN A 6 -1.27 -12.91 -9.53
C GLN A 6 0.20 -12.50 -9.67
N ARG A 7 0.79 -12.88 -10.80
CA ARG A 7 2.08 -12.33 -11.22
C ARG A 7 1.84 -10.93 -11.76
N SER A 8 2.33 -9.93 -11.04
CA SER A 8 2.16 -8.54 -11.42
C SER A 8 3.40 -8.04 -12.15
N GLY A 9 3.20 -7.58 -13.39
CA GLY A 9 4.19 -6.81 -14.13
C GLY A 9 3.50 -5.53 -14.60
N VAL A 10 3.89 -4.38 -14.06
CA VAL A 10 3.36 -3.07 -14.46
C VAL A 10 4.44 -2.33 -15.24
N ALA A 11 4.16 -2.03 -16.50
CA ALA A 11 4.99 -1.16 -17.33
C ALA A 11 4.41 0.27 -17.29
N PHE A 12 5.24 1.25 -16.93
CA PHE A 12 4.91 2.67 -17.06
C PHE A 12 5.71 3.30 -18.19
N GLY A 13 5.09 4.18 -18.98
CA GLY A 13 5.73 5.02 -19.97
C GLY A 13 5.59 4.53 -21.40
N ALA A 14 6.01 5.37 -22.34
CA ALA A 14 5.93 5.17 -23.79
C ALA A 14 6.98 4.19 -24.37
N GLY A 15 7.59 3.35 -23.55
CA GLY A 15 8.47 2.29 -24.00
C GLY A 15 7.68 1.17 -24.64
N GLY A 16 7.95 0.86 -25.90
CA GLY A 16 7.33 -0.26 -26.58
C GLY A 16 7.55 -1.60 -25.86
N SER A 17 7.13 -2.69 -26.46
CA SER A 17 7.10 -4.07 -25.90
C SER A 17 8.39 -4.62 -25.28
N ASN A 18 9.51 -3.88 -25.34
CA ASN A 18 10.82 -4.24 -24.81
C ASN A 18 11.22 -3.46 -23.53
N ALA A 19 10.34 -2.60 -22.98
CA ALA A 19 10.65 -1.87 -21.74
C ALA A 19 10.62 -2.83 -20.54
N GLU A 20 11.65 -2.74 -19.67
CA GLU A 20 11.60 -3.47 -18.40
C GLU A 20 10.37 -3.05 -17.58
N PRO A 21 9.62 -4.01 -16.99
CA PRO A 21 8.45 -3.68 -16.21
C PRO A 21 8.85 -2.84 -14.98
N ALA A 22 8.12 -1.76 -14.74
CA ALA A 22 8.33 -0.86 -13.61
C ALA A 22 8.20 -1.60 -12.27
N LYS A 23 7.32 -2.60 -12.21
CA LYS A 23 7.08 -3.46 -11.06
C LYS A 23 7.05 -4.92 -11.48
N VAL A 24 7.71 -5.78 -10.71
CA VAL A 24 7.55 -7.24 -10.80
C VAL A 24 7.39 -7.80 -9.39
N SER A 25 6.31 -8.54 -9.14
CA SER A 25 6.00 -9.18 -7.85
C SER A 25 5.01 -10.31 -8.04
N THR A 26 4.79 -11.09 -6.98
CA THR A 26 3.66 -12.01 -6.85
C THR A 26 2.75 -11.46 -5.77
N ASP A 27 1.52 -11.12 -6.14
CA ASP A 27 0.58 -10.38 -5.31
C ASP A 27 -0.66 -11.22 -4.97
N ILE A 28 -1.22 -10.96 -3.79
CA ILE A 28 -2.58 -11.35 -3.42
C ILE A 28 -3.27 -10.13 -2.81
N SER A 29 -4.48 -9.83 -3.28
CA SER A 29 -5.34 -8.83 -2.66
C SER A 29 -6.11 -9.47 -1.50
N LEU A 30 -6.04 -8.84 -0.35
CA LEU A 30 -6.78 -9.23 0.85
C LEU A 30 -7.91 -8.24 1.09
N VAL A 31 -9.09 -8.78 1.37
CA VAL A 31 -10.33 -8.00 1.55
C VAL A 31 -10.87 -8.28 2.96
N ALA A 32 -10.70 -7.35 3.87
CA ALA A 32 -11.16 -7.46 5.25
C ALA A 32 -12.53 -6.78 5.44
N ILE A 33 -13.53 -7.19 4.65
CA ILE A 33 -14.85 -6.53 4.63
C ILE A 33 -15.96 -7.47 5.12
N ASN A 34 -15.89 -8.73 4.74
CA ASN A 34 -16.94 -9.69 5.00
C ASN A 34 -16.53 -10.69 6.10
N PRO A 35 -17.11 -10.62 7.31
CA PRO A 35 -16.81 -11.57 8.37
C PRO A 35 -17.27 -13.01 8.07
N ASN A 36 -18.12 -13.18 7.04
CA ASN A 36 -18.57 -14.49 6.55
C ASN A 36 -17.78 -14.92 5.30
N ASP A 37 -16.58 -14.41 5.11
CA ASP A 37 -15.71 -14.79 4.01
C ASP A 37 -15.43 -16.30 4.06
N PRO A 38 -15.57 -17.03 2.95
CA PRO A 38 -15.27 -18.47 2.91
C PRO A 38 -13.80 -18.79 3.26
N ASP A 39 -12.89 -17.83 3.12
CA ASP A 39 -11.53 -17.92 3.65
C ASP A 39 -11.40 -17.14 4.97
N ALA A 40 -11.89 -17.76 6.05
CA ALA A 40 -11.88 -17.16 7.38
C ALA A 40 -10.46 -16.80 7.88
N GLU A 41 -9.43 -17.54 7.47
CA GLU A 41 -8.05 -17.24 7.84
C GLU A 41 -7.55 -15.97 7.14
N ALA A 42 -7.83 -15.81 5.84
CA ALA A 42 -7.48 -14.61 5.09
C ALA A 42 -8.21 -13.38 5.63
N TYR A 43 -9.51 -13.53 5.96
CA TYR A 43 -10.29 -12.47 6.59
C TYR A 43 -9.70 -12.07 7.95
N ALA A 44 -9.46 -13.03 8.86
CA ALA A 44 -8.92 -12.75 10.19
C ALA A 44 -7.54 -12.09 10.13
N PHE A 45 -6.68 -12.54 9.21
CA PHE A 45 -5.38 -11.91 8.96
C PHE A 45 -5.55 -10.48 8.43
N GLY A 46 -6.44 -10.29 7.45
CA GLY A 46 -6.73 -8.98 6.87
C GLY A 46 -7.24 -7.99 7.93
N GLU A 47 -8.17 -8.42 8.77
CA GLU A 47 -8.71 -7.61 9.85
C GLU A 47 -7.64 -7.25 10.90
N LEU A 48 -6.77 -8.18 11.25
CA LEU A 48 -5.65 -7.93 12.16
C LEU A 48 -4.73 -6.82 11.62
N ILE A 49 -4.39 -6.88 10.32
CA ILE A 49 -3.55 -5.87 9.68
C ILE A 49 -4.26 -4.50 9.66
N VAL A 50 -5.52 -4.45 9.23
CA VAL A 50 -6.29 -3.20 9.18
C VAL A 50 -6.40 -2.55 10.56
N ARG A 51 -6.66 -3.34 11.61
CA ARG A 51 -6.68 -2.83 12.99
C ARG A 51 -5.32 -2.31 13.43
N GLY A 52 -4.24 -3.03 13.14
CA GLY A 52 -2.88 -2.59 13.47
C GLY A 52 -2.49 -1.28 12.78
N VAL A 53 -2.79 -1.16 11.49
CA VAL A 53 -2.56 0.06 10.72
C VAL A 53 -3.43 1.21 11.21
N SER A 54 -4.69 0.94 11.60
CA SER A 54 -5.59 1.96 12.16
C SER A 54 -5.10 2.50 13.50
N ALA A 55 -4.57 1.64 14.37
CA ALA A 55 -3.94 2.08 15.62
C ALA A 55 -2.69 2.95 15.36
N ALA A 56 -1.86 2.55 14.41
CA ALA A 56 -0.70 3.34 14.00
C ALA A 56 -1.09 4.68 13.35
N LEU A 57 -2.19 4.71 12.56
CA LEU A 57 -2.73 5.95 12.01
C LEU A 57 -3.16 6.92 13.13
N ALA A 58 -3.83 6.42 14.17
CA ALA A 58 -4.21 7.25 15.30
C ALA A 58 -2.98 7.89 15.98
N GLN A 59 -1.90 7.13 16.15
CA GLN A 59 -0.63 7.65 16.67
C GLN A 59 0.01 8.65 15.70
N TYR A 60 0.02 8.34 14.40
CA TYR A 60 0.54 9.23 13.36
C TYR A 60 -0.14 10.61 13.40
N LEU A 61 -1.47 10.64 13.51
CA LEU A 61 -2.25 11.88 13.58
C LEU A 61 -1.99 12.65 14.88
N LYS A 62 -1.85 11.96 16.01
CA LYS A 62 -1.51 12.57 17.30
C LYS A 62 -0.15 13.27 17.26
N GLU A 63 0.83 12.70 16.58
CA GLU A 63 2.18 13.25 16.42
C GLU A 63 2.23 14.39 15.39
N ARG A 64 1.16 14.56 14.60
CA ARG A 64 1.06 15.56 13.52
C ARG A 64 -0.21 16.40 13.64
N PRO A 65 -0.36 17.18 14.72
CA PRO A 65 -1.60 17.91 15.01
C PRO A 65 -1.98 18.90 13.92
N MET A 66 -1.00 19.43 13.18
CA MET A 66 -1.26 20.33 12.05
C MET A 66 -2.08 19.66 10.94
N PHE A 67 -1.96 18.34 10.78
CA PHE A 67 -2.74 17.61 9.79
C PHE A 67 -4.25 17.77 10.05
N GLN A 68 -4.68 17.64 11.30
CA GLN A 68 -6.08 17.82 11.70
C GLN A 68 -6.51 19.28 11.64
N GLN A 69 -5.60 20.23 11.85
CA GLN A 69 -5.90 21.66 11.75
C GLN A 69 -6.18 22.11 10.31
N VAL A 70 -5.42 21.59 9.34
CA VAL A 70 -5.60 21.93 7.92
C VAL A 70 -6.68 21.12 7.22
N CYS A 71 -7.05 19.96 7.78
CA CYS A 71 -8.08 19.05 7.25
C CYS A 71 -9.12 18.70 8.32
N PRO A 72 -9.77 19.68 9.00
CA PRO A 72 -10.57 19.42 10.20
C PRO A 72 -11.86 18.63 9.93
N THR A 73 -12.36 18.65 8.70
CA THR A 73 -13.62 18.01 8.29
C THR A 73 -13.40 16.66 7.60
N GLN A 74 -12.16 16.28 7.40
CA GLN A 74 -11.83 15.02 6.70
C GLN A 74 -11.56 13.91 7.70
N GLU A 75 -12.44 12.93 7.72
CA GLU A 75 -12.13 11.65 8.35
C GLU A 75 -11.13 10.89 7.48
N LEU A 76 -10.25 10.16 8.11
CA LEU A 76 -9.33 9.23 7.45
C LEU A 76 -9.63 7.82 7.91
N PHE A 77 -9.61 6.88 6.97
CA PHE A 77 -9.77 5.47 7.27
C PHE A 77 -8.80 4.60 6.49
N VAL A 78 -8.36 3.53 7.11
CA VAL A 78 -7.55 2.50 6.45
C VAL A 78 -8.45 1.73 5.50
N MET A 79 -8.08 1.67 4.23
CA MET A 79 -8.80 0.86 3.25
C MET A 79 -8.77 -0.61 3.68
N PRO A 80 -9.94 -1.27 3.79
CA PRO A 80 -10.01 -2.67 4.18
C PRO A 80 -9.62 -3.63 3.04
N VAL A 81 -9.10 -3.08 1.95
CA VAL A 81 -8.53 -3.81 0.82
C VAL A 81 -7.07 -3.40 0.68
N PHE A 82 -6.17 -4.36 0.71
CA PHE A 82 -4.74 -4.13 0.60
C PHE A 82 -4.05 -5.31 -0.08
N ASN A 83 -2.79 -5.14 -0.49
CA ASN A 83 -2.03 -6.15 -1.17
C ASN A 83 -0.94 -6.74 -0.27
N LEU A 84 -0.84 -8.07 -0.26
CA LEU A 84 0.34 -8.77 0.19
C LEU A 84 1.19 -9.06 -1.04
N GLN A 85 2.44 -8.55 -1.06
CA GLN A 85 3.31 -8.59 -2.22
C GLN A 85 4.61 -9.29 -1.87
N ARG A 86 4.93 -10.34 -2.62
CA ARG A 86 6.21 -11.03 -2.52
C ARG A 86 7.07 -10.70 -3.72
N TYR A 87 8.26 -10.24 -3.44
CA TYR A 87 9.31 -9.96 -4.39
C TYR A 87 10.39 -11.05 -4.31
N ALA A 88 10.63 -11.78 -5.37
CA ALA A 88 11.77 -12.68 -5.47
C ALA A 88 13.10 -11.88 -5.58
N PRO A 89 14.27 -12.52 -5.45
CA PRO A 89 15.55 -11.85 -5.69
C PRO A 89 15.55 -11.11 -7.02
N GLY A 90 15.96 -9.86 -7.01
CA GLY A 90 15.98 -8.99 -8.19
C GLY A 90 14.65 -8.33 -8.55
N GLU A 91 13.55 -8.68 -7.90
CA GLU A 91 12.23 -8.08 -8.12
C GLU A 91 11.96 -6.88 -7.20
N GLY A 92 11.06 -6.03 -7.63
CA GLY A 92 10.64 -4.83 -6.89
C GLY A 92 9.78 -3.91 -7.73
N PHE A 93 9.27 -2.86 -7.11
CA PHE A 93 8.75 -1.70 -7.82
C PHE A 93 9.93 -0.76 -8.07
N LYS A 94 10.62 -0.94 -9.20
CA LYS A 94 11.91 -0.31 -9.50
C LYS A 94 11.80 1.13 -9.97
N GLN A 95 10.67 1.49 -10.57
CA GLN A 95 10.43 2.84 -11.06
C GLN A 95 10.05 3.78 -9.92
N TRP A 96 10.54 5.01 -9.97
CA TRP A 96 10.09 6.10 -9.12
C TRP A 96 8.62 6.41 -9.38
N HIS A 97 7.79 6.39 -8.34
CA HIS A 97 6.36 6.64 -8.42
C HIS A 97 5.84 7.28 -7.13
N CYS A 98 4.62 7.74 -7.17
CA CYS A 98 3.82 8.05 -5.99
C CYS A 98 2.51 7.25 -6.08
N ASP A 99 1.82 7.14 -4.96
CA ASP A 99 0.56 6.37 -4.88
C ASP A 99 -0.67 7.19 -5.23
N TRP A 100 -0.49 8.46 -5.53
CA TRP A 100 -1.57 9.31 -5.99
C TRP A 100 -2.00 8.88 -7.39
N THR A 101 -3.26 8.49 -7.52
CA THR A 101 -3.84 8.17 -8.82
C THR A 101 -4.62 9.37 -9.31
N ILE A 102 -4.18 9.95 -10.43
CA ILE A 102 -5.00 10.85 -11.23
C ILE A 102 -5.67 9.94 -12.26
N SER A 103 -6.98 9.72 -12.12
CA SER A 103 -7.77 9.03 -13.13
C SER A 103 -8.48 10.06 -13.97
N ASP A 104 -8.38 9.94 -15.30
CA ASP A 104 -9.19 10.74 -16.24
C ASP A 104 -10.68 10.34 -16.20
N GLU A 105 -10.98 9.15 -15.65
CA GLU A 105 -12.34 8.73 -15.34
C GLU A 105 -12.75 9.30 -13.97
N ALA A 106 -13.27 10.50 -13.98
CA ALA A 106 -13.66 11.31 -12.81
C ALA A 106 -14.87 10.75 -12.03
N THR A 107 -15.27 9.50 -12.25
CA THR A 107 -16.47 8.93 -11.61
C THR A 107 -16.26 8.47 -10.18
N GLU A 108 -15.01 8.23 -9.75
CA GLU A 108 -14.68 7.93 -8.36
C GLU A 108 -13.35 8.57 -7.97
N PRO A 109 -13.36 9.70 -7.27
CA PRO A 109 -12.14 10.25 -6.72
C PRO A 109 -11.58 9.28 -5.67
N MET A 110 -10.52 8.56 -6.02
CA MET A 110 -9.77 7.80 -5.03
C MET A 110 -8.95 8.79 -4.21
N HIS A 111 -9.47 9.16 -3.05
CA HIS A 111 -8.85 10.10 -2.13
C HIS A 111 -7.76 9.42 -1.28
N ARG A 112 -6.74 8.84 -1.93
CA ARG A 112 -5.57 8.30 -1.23
C ARG A 112 -4.78 9.46 -0.63
N VAL A 113 -4.84 9.59 0.68
CA VAL A 113 -4.14 10.67 1.40
C VAL A 113 -2.78 10.18 1.86
N LEU A 114 -2.74 8.99 2.44
CA LEU A 114 -1.52 8.34 2.89
C LEU A 114 -1.41 6.94 2.29
N ALA A 115 -0.18 6.48 2.14
CA ALA A 115 0.16 5.10 1.86
C ALA A 115 0.81 4.46 3.09
N TRP A 116 0.78 3.15 3.17
CA TRP A 116 1.46 2.41 4.22
C TRP A 116 2.14 1.16 3.68
N ILE A 117 3.25 0.80 4.28
CA ILE A 117 4.01 -0.42 4.00
C ILE A 117 4.36 -1.10 5.32
N LEU A 118 3.94 -2.34 5.49
CA LEU A 118 4.36 -3.21 6.58
C LEU A 118 5.35 -4.24 6.02
N TYR A 119 6.56 -4.23 6.52
CA TYR A 119 7.57 -5.23 6.15
C TYR A 119 7.34 -6.53 6.92
N CYS A 120 7.11 -7.62 6.19
CA CYS A 120 6.91 -8.96 6.75
C CYS A 120 8.23 -9.68 7.01
N ASP A 121 9.32 -9.26 6.37
CA ASP A 121 10.64 -9.83 6.46
C ASP A 121 11.69 -8.77 6.85
N SER A 122 12.79 -9.22 7.49
CA SER A 122 14.00 -8.44 7.62
C SER A 122 14.96 -8.82 6.49
N VAL A 123 15.18 -7.92 5.53
CA VAL A 123 16.03 -8.17 4.37
C VAL A 123 17.10 -7.08 4.31
N PRO A 124 18.38 -7.44 4.52
CA PRO A 124 19.48 -6.50 4.45
C PRO A 124 19.47 -5.74 3.12
N GLU A 125 19.76 -4.47 3.18
CA GLU A 125 19.87 -3.59 2.01
C GLU A 125 18.64 -3.48 1.11
N ALA A 126 17.52 -4.12 1.49
CA ALA A 126 16.23 -3.92 0.86
C ALA A 126 15.40 -2.88 1.62
N GLY A 127 14.32 -2.42 0.98
CA GLY A 127 13.40 -1.50 1.63
C GLY A 127 12.71 -0.58 0.65
N THR A 128 12.51 0.66 1.07
CA THR A 128 11.88 1.72 0.26
C THR A 128 12.77 2.96 0.25
N GLU A 129 13.07 3.47 -0.92
CA GLU A 129 13.80 4.72 -1.11
C GLU A 129 12.82 5.85 -1.37
N PHE A 130 12.98 6.99 -0.68
CA PHE A 130 12.24 8.22 -0.86
C PHE A 130 13.13 9.27 -1.50
N HIS A 131 12.74 9.71 -2.71
CA HIS A 131 13.60 10.55 -3.55
C HIS A 131 13.88 11.93 -2.93
N TRP A 132 12.82 12.68 -2.64
CA TRP A 132 12.97 14.05 -2.16
C TRP A 132 13.52 14.13 -0.74
N GLN A 133 13.22 13.15 0.10
CA GLN A 133 13.73 13.06 1.45
C GLN A 133 15.16 12.54 1.52
N GLN A 134 15.70 12.02 0.40
CA GLN A 134 17.01 11.34 0.35
C GLN A 134 17.12 10.28 1.46
N HIS A 135 16.04 9.59 1.70
CA HIS A 135 15.90 8.64 2.80
C HIS A 135 15.69 7.21 2.28
N HIS A 136 16.31 6.27 2.96
CA HIS A 136 16.09 4.84 2.75
C HIS A 136 15.50 4.21 4.01
N GLU A 137 14.31 3.68 3.89
CA GLU A 137 13.66 2.91 4.94
C GLU A 137 13.99 1.44 4.76
N ALA A 138 14.77 0.89 5.70
CA ALA A 138 15.22 -0.50 5.64
C ALA A 138 14.07 -1.48 5.91
N ALA A 139 14.01 -2.58 5.14
CA ALA A 139 13.08 -3.67 5.35
C ALA A 139 13.41 -4.41 6.65
N LYS A 140 12.64 -4.15 7.68
CA LYS A 140 12.74 -4.78 9.00
C LYS A 140 11.39 -5.37 9.38
N ARG A 141 11.37 -6.66 9.70
CA ARG A 141 10.14 -7.38 10.09
C ARG A 141 9.36 -6.62 11.18
N GLY A 142 8.07 -6.44 10.94
CA GLY A 142 7.15 -5.74 11.85
C GLY A 142 7.22 -4.22 11.79
N LYS A 143 8.13 -3.64 10.98
CA LYS A 143 8.16 -2.19 10.78
C LYS A 143 7.02 -1.77 9.86
N LEU A 144 6.19 -0.84 10.33
CA LEU A 144 5.16 -0.16 9.57
C LEU A 144 5.61 1.27 9.27
N VAL A 145 5.52 1.66 8.00
CA VAL A 145 5.80 3.02 7.53
C VAL A 145 4.49 3.61 7.00
N ILE A 146 4.13 4.81 7.43
CA ILE A 146 3.00 5.58 6.93
C ILE A 146 3.55 6.89 6.37
N PHE A 147 3.19 7.22 5.12
CA PHE A 147 3.69 8.39 4.42
C PHE A 147 2.64 8.96 3.46
N PRO A 148 2.75 10.27 3.09
CA PRO A 148 1.85 10.87 2.11
C PRO A 148 1.87 10.15 0.76
N ALA A 149 0.69 9.89 0.20
CA ALA A 149 0.55 9.24 -1.10
C ALA A 149 0.90 10.17 -2.28
N SER A 150 1.05 11.46 -2.03
CA SER A 150 1.24 12.52 -3.02
C SER A 150 2.65 12.53 -3.65
N PRO A 151 2.86 13.32 -4.73
CA PRO A 151 4.17 13.49 -5.36
C PRO A 151 5.28 14.04 -4.46
N SER A 152 4.94 14.55 -3.27
CA SER A 152 5.93 14.93 -2.26
C SER A 152 6.72 13.74 -1.70
N HIS A 153 6.23 12.51 -1.87
CA HIS A 153 6.85 11.28 -1.41
C HIS A 153 7.02 10.29 -2.56
N VAL A 154 7.70 10.74 -3.61
CA VAL A 154 8.12 9.86 -4.71
C VAL A 154 9.07 8.81 -4.16
N HIS A 155 8.77 7.55 -4.41
CA HIS A 155 9.48 6.42 -3.82
C HIS A 155 9.61 5.23 -4.79
N ARG A 156 10.47 4.28 -4.42
CA ARG A 156 10.63 3.00 -5.13
C ARG A 156 11.14 1.91 -4.19
N SER A 157 11.06 0.66 -4.63
CA SER A 157 11.74 -0.45 -3.95
C SER A 157 13.25 -0.33 -4.09
N ARG A 158 13.98 -0.43 -2.96
CA ARG A 158 15.36 -0.87 -2.99
C ARG A 158 15.38 -2.39 -3.08
N VAL A 159 15.97 -2.90 -4.16
CA VAL A 159 15.93 -4.32 -4.53
C VAL A 159 17.07 -5.08 -3.86
N ASN A 160 16.78 -6.27 -3.35
CA ASN A 160 17.82 -7.23 -2.94
C ASN A 160 17.92 -8.32 -4.00
N HIS A 161 19.15 -8.67 -4.41
CA HIS A 161 19.39 -9.63 -5.48
C HIS A 161 19.61 -11.06 -4.99
N SER A 162 19.60 -11.28 -3.68
CA SER A 162 19.88 -12.58 -3.07
C SER A 162 18.70 -13.14 -2.26
N LEU A 163 17.88 -12.27 -1.67
CA LEU A 163 16.81 -12.64 -0.77
C LEU A 163 15.45 -12.12 -1.25
N SER A 164 14.41 -12.91 -0.99
CA SER A 164 13.03 -12.48 -1.21
C SER A 164 12.59 -11.50 -0.13
N LYS A 165 11.71 -10.57 -0.49
CA LYS A 165 11.08 -9.61 0.41
C LYS A 165 9.57 -9.70 0.31
N THR A 166 8.88 -9.75 1.43
CA THR A 166 7.41 -9.72 1.51
C THR A 166 6.98 -8.46 2.24
N ILE A 167 5.99 -7.77 1.70
CA ILE A 167 5.34 -6.61 2.32
C ILE A 167 3.83 -6.76 2.27
N ALA A 168 3.13 -6.16 3.24
CA ALA A 168 1.74 -5.78 3.08
C ALA A 168 1.70 -4.27 2.82
N THR A 169 0.87 -3.83 1.87
CA THR A 169 0.78 -2.41 1.49
C THR A 169 -0.62 -2.03 1.06
N GLY A 170 -1.00 -0.82 1.38
CA GLY A 170 -2.31 -0.28 1.07
C GLY A 170 -2.38 1.23 1.33
N TRP A 171 -3.61 1.73 1.41
CA TRP A 171 -3.85 3.16 1.46
C TRP A 171 -4.75 3.55 2.63
N ILE A 172 -4.62 4.81 3.01
CA ILE A 172 -5.48 5.51 3.95
C ILE A 172 -6.16 6.60 3.14
N ASN A 173 -7.49 6.52 3.08
CA ASN A 173 -8.32 7.39 2.26
C ASN A 173 -9.01 8.47 3.10
N ALA A 174 -9.28 9.61 2.48
CA ALA A 174 -10.21 10.58 3.05
C ALA A 174 -11.65 10.08 2.91
N GLY A 175 -12.48 10.35 3.90
CA GLY A 175 -13.88 9.94 3.97
C GLY A 175 -14.13 8.93 5.08
N SER A 176 -15.29 8.28 5.02
CA SER A 176 -15.75 7.34 6.04
C SER A 176 -15.74 5.91 5.51
N ALA A 177 -15.21 4.98 6.30
CA ALA A 177 -15.25 3.55 6.00
C ALA A 177 -16.70 3.06 5.78
N LYS A 178 -17.66 3.60 6.55
CA LYS A 178 -19.08 3.26 6.42
C LYS A 178 -19.65 3.62 5.04
N ASP A 179 -19.28 4.78 4.51
CA ASP A 179 -19.79 5.22 3.20
C ASP A 179 -19.10 4.46 2.06
N PHE A 180 -17.84 4.11 2.23
CA PHE A 180 -17.13 3.21 1.33
C PHE A 180 -17.81 1.84 1.25
N LEU A 181 -18.12 1.21 2.40
CA LEU A 181 -18.78 -0.09 2.45
C LEU A 181 -20.19 -0.06 1.88
N LYS A 182 -20.94 1.02 2.09
CA LYS A 182 -22.27 1.19 1.47
C LYS A 182 -22.21 1.28 -0.06
N ARG A 183 -21.16 1.86 -0.61
CA ARG A 183 -20.97 1.93 -2.07
C ARG A 183 -20.64 0.56 -2.63
N LEU A 184 -19.72 -0.18 -2.03
CA LEU A 184 -19.38 -1.55 -2.43
C LEU A 184 -20.57 -2.50 -2.43
N ALA A 185 -21.52 -2.34 -1.51
CA ALA A 185 -22.72 -3.18 -1.44
C ALA A 185 -23.75 -2.87 -2.53
N ARG A 186 -23.55 -1.83 -3.34
CA ARG A 186 -24.44 -1.42 -4.44
C ARG A 186 -23.91 -1.80 -5.82
N THR A 187 -22.65 -2.24 -5.91
CA THR A 187 -22.02 -2.79 -7.11
C THR A 187 -22.10 -4.32 -7.12
#